data_aec21b96de4dd9dfc5abb0b2f7165d54
#
_entry.id   aec21b96de4dd9dfc5abb0b2f7165d54
#
_cell.length_a   1.000
_cell.length_b   1.000
_cell.length_c   1.000
_cell.angle_alpha   90.00
_cell.angle_beta   90.00
_cell.angle_gamma   90.00
#
_symmetry.space_group_name_H-M   'P 1'
#
loop_
_entity.id
_entity.type
_entity.pdbx_description
1 polymer ?
#
loop_
_entity_poly.entity_id
_entity_poly.type
_entity_poly.pdbx_seq_one_letter_code
_entity_poly.pdbx_strand_id
1 'polypeptide(L)'
;GWRMRIELAKLLLRRPSIFLLDEPTNHLDIESIQWLEDYLKNYSGAVLLISHDRAFLDNVTNRTIELSLGKATDYKVSYSKYVVLRAERRAQQMAAYENQQRMIEKTEEFIEKFRYKPTKSNQVQSRIKQLERLERLEVEEEDLATLNIKFPPAPRSGQIVAEINEAGMSFGAKHVFSGANFIIGKGDKIALVGRNGEGKTTLARMLVGQLTPTEGSVRLGANVNIGYYAQNQDDLMDGEFTVYDTLDRVAVGDIRTRLRDILGAFLFRGEDIDKKVKVLSGGERARLAMARMMLEPRNLLVLDEPTNHMDMRSKDILKNAIMKYDGTVVVVSHDREFLDGMVQKVYEFRDGGVKEYLGGIYYFLEKRKLESLREIERREAPQKPAVQAAPNPGAAVSGKLTYEQRKEQEKQLRKLRRAVEGIEAELAAIEKQIAAYDAKFAVATTYDEADYKAYNDLKARYDHQMHEWEKASYELELTEEQ
;
A
#
# COMPACT_ATOMS: atom_id res chain seq x y z
N GLY A 1 -19.02 -2.86 -9.85
CA GLY A 1 -18.26 -1.63 -10.14
C GLY A 1 -19.07 -0.50 -10.74
N TRP A 2 -19.65 -0.65 -11.95
CA TRP A 2 -20.35 0.44 -12.66
C TRP A 2 -21.58 0.98 -11.90
N ARG A 3 -22.39 0.11 -11.30
CA ARG A 3 -23.57 0.53 -10.54
C ARG A 3 -23.21 1.42 -9.35
N MET A 4 -22.16 1.06 -8.62
CA MET A 4 -21.67 1.86 -7.49
C MET A 4 -21.14 3.23 -7.93
N ARG A 5 -20.42 3.31 -9.06
CA ARG A 5 -19.97 4.59 -9.63
C ARG A 5 -21.13 5.52 -10.00
N ILE A 6 -22.20 4.96 -10.57
CA ILE A 6 -23.39 5.72 -10.91
C ILE A 6 -24.06 6.26 -9.65
N GLU A 7 -24.21 5.45 -8.61
CA GLU A 7 -24.80 5.90 -7.34
C GLU A 7 -23.93 6.95 -6.64
N LEU A 8 -22.60 6.77 -6.64
CA LEU A 8 -21.69 7.78 -6.14
C LEU A 8 -21.80 9.10 -6.92
N ALA A 9 -21.83 9.05 -8.25
CA ALA A 9 -22.00 10.24 -9.09
C ALA A 9 -23.34 10.96 -8.81
N LYS A 10 -24.45 10.21 -8.66
CA LYS A 10 -25.75 10.79 -8.25
C LYS A 10 -25.67 11.48 -6.90
N LEU A 11 -24.99 10.85 -5.94
CA LEU A 11 -24.82 11.40 -4.61
C LEU A 11 -24.03 12.72 -4.66
N LEU A 12 -22.91 12.73 -5.39
CA LEU A 12 -22.05 13.91 -5.55
C LEU A 12 -22.78 15.09 -6.23
N LEU A 13 -23.61 14.79 -7.24
CA LEU A 13 -24.40 15.80 -7.93
C LEU A 13 -25.48 16.45 -7.04
N ARG A 14 -26.01 15.74 -6.05
CA ARG A 14 -27.01 16.24 -5.10
C ARG A 14 -26.44 17.26 -4.10
N ARG A 15 -25.13 17.29 -3.89
CA ARG A 15 -24.42 18.16 -2.96
C ARG A 15 -25.10 18.29 -1.58
N PRO A 16 -25.35 17.18 -0.85
CA PRO A 16 -26.02 17.22 0.44
C PRO A 16 -25.14 17.92 1.48
N SER A 17 -25.72 18.47 2.55
CA SER A 17 -24.97 19.12 3.62
C SER A 17 -24.01 18.16 4.35
N ILE A 18 -24.34 16.85 4.36
CA ILE A 18 -23.54 15.79 4.99
C ILE A 18 -23.44 14.61 4.04
N PHE A 19 -22.21 14.17 3.74
CA PHE A 19 -21.93 12.91 3.07
C PHE A 19 -21.68 11.81 4.10
N LEU A 20 -22.31 10.66 3.90
CA LEU A 20 -22.00 9.41 4.61
C LEU A 20 -21.46 8.43 3.59
N LEU A 21 -20.17 8.10 3.67
CA LEU A 21 -19.46 7.25 2.71
C LEU A 21 -18.89 6.04 3.45
N ASP A 22 -19.30 4.86 3.03
CA ASP A 22 -18.80 3.58 3.53
C ASP A 22 -18.02 2.88 2.42
N GLU A 23 -16.72 2.70 2.63
CA GLU A 23 -15.77 2.11 1.68
C GLU A 23 -15.91 2.63 0.24
N PRO A 24 -15.87 3.97 0.00
CA PRO A 24 -16.12 4.53 -1.32
C PRO A 24 -15.01 4.22 -2.34
N THR A 25 -13.83 3.86 -1.88
CA THR A 25 -12.67 3.51 -2.72
C THR A 25 -12.77 2.12 -3.34
N ASN A 26 -13.61 1.24 -2.76
CA ASN A 26 -13.80 -0.11 -3.26
C ASN A 26 -14.28 -0.09 -4.72
N HIS A 27 -13.62 -0.85 -5.58
CA HIS A 27 -13.91 -0.96 -7.01
C HIS A 27 -13.66 0.31 -7.86
N LEU A 28 -13.10 1.36 -7.29
CA LEU A 28 -12.60 2.52 -8.04
C LEU A 28 -11.18 2.25 -8.54
N ASP A 29 -10.85 2.76 -9.73
CA ASP A 29 -9.48 2.80 -10.19
C ASP A 29 -8.72 3.98 -9.58
N ILE A 30 -7.39 3.94 -9.65
CA ILE A 30 -6.50 4.93 -9.02
C ILE A 30 -6.84 6.37 -9.45
N GLU A 31 -7.16 6.58 -10.74
CA GLU A 31 -7.53 7.92 -11.26
C GLU A 31 -8.86 8.40 -10.65
N SER A 32 -9.85 7.50 -10.55
CA SER A 32 -11.14 7.81 -9.92
C SER A 32 -11.00 8.10 -8.43
N ILE A 33 -10.10 7.38 -7.72
CA ILE A 33 -9.80 7.64 -6.30
C ILE A 33 -9.18 9.02 -6.14
N GLN A 34 -8.17 9.38 -6.94
CA GLN A 34 -7.53 10.70 -6.90
C GLN A 34 -8.55 11.82 -7.17
N TRP A 35 -9.40 11.65 -8.19
CA TRP A 35 -10.45 12.60 -8.48
C TRP A 35 -11.43 12.77 -7.30
N LEU A 36 -11.81 11.67 -6.64
CA LEU A 36 -12.69 11.70 -5.47
C LEU A 36 -12.01 12.39 -4.27
N GLU A 37 -10.70 12.14 -4.04
CA GLU A 37 -9.91 12.84 -3.04
C GLU A 37 -9.95 14.35 -3.25
N ASP A 38 -9.67 14.81 -4.48
CA ASP A 38 -9.66 16.22 -4.81
C ASP A 38 -11.04 16.87 -4.68
N TYR A 39 -12.09 16.15 -5.06
CA TYR A 39 -13.48 16.60 -4.88
C TYR A 39 -13.83 16.77 -3.40
N LEU A 40 -13.55 15.75 -2.57
CA LEU A 40 -13.91 15.76 -1.14
C LEU A 40 -13.07 16.77 -0.34
N LYS A 41 -11.81 17.01 -0.70
CA LYS A 41 -10.97 18.07 -0.10
C LYS A 41 -11.59 19.46 -0.23
N ASN A 42 -12.22 19.72 -1.37
CA ASN A 42 -12.82 21.02 -1.69
C ASN A 42 -14.31 21.06 -1.35
N TYR A 43 -14.84 20.03 -0.71
CA TYR A 43 -16.24 19.96 -0.38
C TYR A 43 -16.58 20.86 0.82
N SER A 44 -17.61 21.72 0.68
CA SER A 44 -18.02 22.69 1.71
C SER A 44 -18.87 22.10 2.82
N GLY A 45 -19.45 20.92 2.62
CA GLY A 45 -20.28 20.21 3.61
C GLY A 45 -19.46 19.30 4.52
N ALA A 46 -20.13 18.65 5.46
CA ALA A 46 -19.49 17.64 6.32
C ALA A 46 -19.38 16.30 5.59
N VAL A 47 -18.25 15.61 5.80
CA VAL A 47 -18.01 14.25 5.26
C VAL A 47 -17.74 13.31 6.43
N LEU A 48 -18.57 12.27 6.57
CA LEU A 48 -18.31 11.13 7.46
C LEU A 48 -17.93 9.94 6.59
N LEU A 49 -16.70 9.45 6.79
CA LEU A 49 -16.06 8.48 5.93
C LEU A 49 -15.62 7.25 6.74
N ILE A 50 -15.93 6.07 6.24
CA ILE A 50 -15.37 4.80 6.68
C ILE A 50 -14.54 4.28 5.52
N SER A 51 -13.24 3.98 5.74
CA SER A 51 -12.38 3.42 4.71
C SER A 51 -11.22 2.63 5.31
N HIS A 52 -10.76 1.63 4.57
CA HIS A 52 -9.55 0.87 4.82
C HIS A 52 -8.38 1.30 3.90
N ASP A 53 -8.50 2.43 3.24
CA ASP A 53 -7.42 3.09 2.46
C ASP A 53 -6.84 4.25 3.28
N ARG A 54 -5.65 4.04 3.86
CA ARG A 54 -4.97 5.03 4.72
C ARG A 54 -4.61 6.29 3.96
N ALA A 55 -4.11 6.16 2.72
CA ALA A 55 -3.74 7.29 1.90
C ALA A 55 -4.96 8.17 1.60
N PHE A 56 -6.11 7.55 1.32
CA PHE A 56 -7.37 8.23 1.11
C PHE A 56 -7.84 8.96 2.38
N LEU A 57 -7.78 8.28 3.55
CA LEU A 57 -8.13 8.90 4.83
C LEU A 57 -7.24 10.11 5.13
N ASP A 58 -5.92 9.98 5.00
CA ASP A 58 -5.00 11.09 5.27
C ASP A 58 -5.17 12.27 4.32
N ASN A 59 -5.52 11.98 3.07
CA ASN A 59 -5.73 13.01 2.07
C ASN A 59 -7.05 13.78 2.23
N VAL A 60 -8.10 13.14 2.74
CA VAL A 60 -9.46 13.70 2.78
C VAL A 60 -9.85 14.18 4.17
N THR A 61 -9.39 13.49 5.24
CA THR A 61 -9.89 13.74 6.59
C THR A 61 -8.90 14.54 7.43
N ASN A 62 -9.45 15.40 8.28
CA ASN A 62 -8.71 16.19 9.29
C ASN A 62 -9.08 15.81 10.73
N ARG A 63 -9.98 14.84 10.89
CA ARG A 63 -10.51 14.39 12.18
C ARG A 63 -10.78 12.90 12.11
N THR A 64 -10.38 12.15 13.14
CA THR A 64 -10.56 10.71 13.22
C THR A 64 -11.36 10.36 14.47
N ILE A 65 -12.43 9.57 14.33
CA ILE A 65 -13.25 9.08 15.44
C ILE A 65 -12.97 7.59 15.59
N GLU A 66 -12.41 7.20 16.73
CA GLU A 66 -12.19 5.80 17.10
C GLU A 66 -13.39 5.26 17.87
N LEU A 67 -13.89 4.11 17.43
CA LEU A 67 -14.90 3.35 18.15
C LEU A 67 -14.24 2.11 18.75
N SER A 68 -14.10 2.09 20.08
CA SER A 68 -13.44 0.98 20.80
C SER A 68 -14.14 0.76 22.15
N LEU A 69 -14.36 -0.49 22.55
CA LEU A 69 -15.00 -0.91 23.80
C LEU A 69 -16.32 -0.14 24.09
N GLY A 70 -17.12 0.07 23.04
CA GLY A 70 -18.40 0.77 23.16
C GLY A 70 -18.30 2.29 23.40
N LYS A 71 -17.10 2.86 23.30
CA LYS A 71 -16.81 4.30 23.48
C LYS A 71 -16.35 4.90 22.16
N ALA A 72 -16.78 6.15 21.90
CA ALA A 72 -16.29 6.95 20.78
C ALA A 72 -15.24 7.94 21.32
N THR A 73 -14.04 7.90 20.74
CA THR A 73 -12.96 8.84 21.04
C THR A 73 -12.66 9.69 19.82
N ASP A 74 -12.64 11.00 20.01
CA ASP A 74 -12.44 12.00 18.97
C ASP A 74 -11.01 12.53 18.96
N TYR A 75 -10.33 12.36 17.82
CA TYR A 75 -8.99 12.89 17.56
C TYR A 75 -9.07 13.93 16.44
N LYS A 76 -8.77 15.20 16.75
CA LYS A 76 -8.78 16.31 15.79
C LYS A 76 -7.49 16.32 14.94
N VAL A 77 -7.18 15.18 14.35
CA VAL A 77 -5.99 14.96 13.52
C VAL A 77 -6.29 14.01 12.38
N SER A 78 -5.43 14.00 11.35
CA SER A 78 -5.48 13.03 10.24
C SER A 78 -5.18 11.60 10.73
N TYR A 79 -5.50 10.61 9.92
CA TYR A 79 -5.38 9.20 10.28
C TYR A 79 -3.96 8.79 10.71
N SER A 80 -2.92 9.18 9.96
CA SER A 80 -1.53 8.84 10.33
C SER A 80 -1.12 9.41 11.69
N LYS A 81 -1.51 10.64 12.01
CA LYS A 81 -1.26 11.23 13.32
C LYS A 81 -2.06 10.55 14.42
N TYR A 82 -3.30 10.17 14.12
CA TYR A 82 -4.13 9.37 15.03
C TYR A 82 -3.45 8.06 15.42
N VAL A 83 -2.88 7.32 14.47
CA VAL A 83 -2.20 6.04 14.75
C VAL A 83 -1.08 6.22 15.77
N VAL A 84 -0.30 7.29 15.67
CA VAL A 84 0.77 7.61 16.64
C VAL A 84 0.18 7.93 18.03
N LEU A 85 -0.82 8.83 18.07
CA LEU A 85 -1.46 9.22 19.33
C LEU A 85 -2.19 8.04 20.01
N ARG A 86 -2.79 7.15 19.20
CA ARG A 86 -3.40 5.93 19.70
C ARG A 86 -2.36 5.02 20.37
N ALA A 87 -1.21 4.83 19.73
CA ALA A 87 -0.13 4.01 20.29
C ALA A 87 0.38 4.58 21.63
N GLU A 88 0.59 5.89 21.71
CA GLU A 88 1.00 6.56 22.96
C GLU A 88 -0.06 6.41 24.07
N ARG A 89 -1.32 6.70 23.76
CA ARG A 89 -2.44 6.55 24.70
C ARG A 89 -2.55 5.12 25.22
N ARG A 90 -2.39 4.15 24.32
CA ARG A 90 -2.44 2.74 24.68
C ARG A 90 -1.28 2.34 25.60
N ALA A 91 -0.06 2.79 25.33
CA ALA A 91 1.06 2.56 26.22
C ALA A 91 0.78 3.09 27.63
N GLN A 92 0.17 4.27 27.75
CA GLN A 92 -0.26 4.82 29.03
C GLN A 92 -1.37 3.98 29.71
N GLN A 93 -2.35 3.52 28.95
CA GLN A 93 -3.43 2.66 29.45
C GLN A 93 -2.88 1.31 29.95
N MET A 94 -1.94 0.70 29.19
CA MET A 94 -1.32 -0.55 29.59
C MET A 94 -0.51 -0.38 30.87
N ALA A 95 0.29 0.68 31.00
CA ALA A 95 1.02 0.98 32.21
C ALA A 95 0.09 1.20 33.42
N ALA A 96 -1.04 1.89 33.22
CA ALA A 96 -2.05 2.08 34.25
C ALA A 96 -2.71 0.74 34.66
N TYR A 97 -3.04 -0.11 33.68
CA TYR A 97 -3.58 -1.45 33.92
C TYR A 97 -2.62 -2.34 34.70
N GLU A 98 -1.36 -2.41 34.31
CA GLU A 98 -0.34 -3.18 35.01
C GLU A 98 -0.14 -2.68 36.46
N ASN A 99 -0.15 -1.36 36.68
CA ASN A 99 -0.08 -0.80 38.04
C ASN A 99 -1.31 -1.17 38.85
N GLN A 100 -2.50 -1.13 38.26
CA GLN A 100 -3.74 -1.54 38.93
C GLN A 100 -3.70 -3.04 39.26
N GLN A 101 -3.26 -3.91 38.34
CA GLN A 101 -3.14 -5.35 38.59
C GLN A 101 -2.17 -5.65 39.73
N ARG A 102 -0.99 -5.03 39.73
CA ARG A 102 -0.03 -5.15 40.87
C ARG A 102 -0.61 -4.69 42.20
N MET A 103 -1.45 -3.64 42.21
CA MET A 103 -2.12 -3.16 43.42
C MET A 103 -3.19 -4.15 43.88
N ILE A 104 -3.97 -4.74 42.95
CA ILE A 104 -4.98 -5.77 43.23
C ILE A 104 -4.28 -6.98 43.83
N GLU A 105 -3.26 -7.51 43.18
CA GLU A 105 -2.48 -8.69 43.61
C GLU A 105 -1.90 -8.54 45.00
N LYS A 106 -1.22 -7.41 45.29
CA LYS A 106 -0.73 -7.10 46.65
C LYS A 106 -1.84 -6.98 47.70
N THR A 107 -3.01 -6.49 47.30
CA THR A 107 -4.14 -6.37 48.20
C THR A 107 -4.78 -7.72 48.49
N GLU A 108 -4.89 -8.57 47.50
CA GLU A 108 -5.37 -9.95 47.60
C GLU A 108 -4.41 -10.78 48.46
N GLU A 109 -3.10 -10.70 48.23
CA GLU A 109 -2.09 -11.34 49.06
C GLU A 109 -2.20 -10.94 50.53
N PHE A 110 -2.41 -9.61 50.76
CA PHE A 110 -2.62 -9.08 52.15
C PHE A 110 -3.88 -9.68 52.78
N ILE A 111 -4.99 -9.75 52.01
CA ILE A 111 -6.25 -10.30 52.47
C ILE A 111 -6.06 -11.78 52.82
N GLU A 112 -5.44 -12.57 51.98
CA GLU A 112 -5.21 -13.99 52.18
C GLU A 112 -4.33 -14.28 53.40
N LYS A 113 -3.20 -13.55 53.55
CA LYS A 113 -2.25 -13.67 54.64
C LYS A 113 -2.86 -13.33 56.01
N PHE A 114 -3.79 -12.38 56.07
CA PHE A 114 -4.33 -11.86 57.32
C PHE A 114 -5.80 -12.21 57.57
N ARG A 115 -6.45 -12.98 56.68
CA ARG A 115 -7.88 -13.32 56.74
C ARG A 115 -8.32 -13.97 58.05
N TYR A 116 -7.45 -14.76 58.65
CA TYR A 116 -7.74 -15.53 59.87
C TYR A 116 -7.19 -14.89 61.13
N LYS A 117 -6.59 -13.68 61.10
CA LYS A 117 -6.04 -13.01 62.27
C LYS A 117 -7.07 -12.04 62.83
N PRO A 118 -7.61 -12.27 64.06
CA PRO A 118 -8.65 -11.43 64.66
C PRO A 118 -8.25 -9.95 64.79
N THR A 119 -6.97 -9.67 65.11
CA THR A 119 -6.41 -8.32 65.29
C THR A 119 -6.36 -7.51 63.98
N LYS A 120 -6.49 -8.15 62.81
CA LYS A 120 -6.44 -7.51 61.48
C LYS A 120 -7.78 -7.51 60.75
N SER A 121 -8.85 -8.07 61.35
CA SER A 121 -10.17 -8.23 60.74
C SER A 121 -10.72 -6.93 60.11
N ASN A 122 -10.66 -5.83 60.81
CA ASN A 122 -11.16 -4.54 60.29
C ASN A 122 -10.35 -4.02 59.09
N GLN A 123 -9.02 -4.26 59.06
CA GLN A 123 -8.16 -3.89 57.94
C GLN A 123 -8.44 -4.77 56.72
N VAL A 124 -8.64 -6.08 56.90
CA VAL A 124 -8.99 -7.02 55.84
C VAL A 124 -10.34 -6.64 55.23
N GLN A 125 -11.36 -6.38 56.05
CA GLN A 125 -12.67 -5.97 55.53
C GLN A 125 -12.62 -4.66 54.77
N SER A 126 -11.83 -3.67 55.25
CA SER A 126 -11.62 -2.41 54.54
C SER A 126 -11.00 -2.64 53.15
N ARG A 127 -10.01 -3.52 53.08
CA ARG A 127 -9.34 -3.87 51.82
C ARG A 127 -10.26 -4.62 50.81
N ILE A 128 -11.09 -5.52 51.33
CA ILE A 128 -12.12 -6.20 50.51
C ILE A 128 -13.07 -5.18 49.90
N LYS A 129 -13.63 -4.26 50.74
CA LYS A 129 -14.51 -3.21 50.25
C LYS A 129 -13.84 -2.26 49.28
N GLN A 130 -12.53 -2.05 49.41
CA GLN A 130 -11.75 -1.24 48.46
C GLN A 130 -11.66 -1.95 47.09
N LEU A 131 -11.42 -3.28 47.06
CA LEU A 131 -11.39 -4.05 45.83
C LEU A 131 -12.78 -4.16 45.19
N GLU A 132 -13.84 -4.30 45.98
CA GLU A 132 -15.22 -4.35 45.45
C GLU A 132 -15.67 -3.04 44.80
N ARG A 133 -15.14 -1.92 45.25
CA ARG A 133 -15.44 -0.57 44.70
C ARG A 133 -14.52 -0.15 43.57
N LEU A 134 -13.45 -0.93 43.33
CA LEU A 134 -12.47 -0.59 42.31
C LEU A 134 -13.05 -0.84 40.92
N GLU A 135 -13.18 0.21 40.12
CA GLU A 135 -13.43 0.08 38.70
C GLU A 135 -12.22 -0.56 38.03
N ARG A 136 -12.39 -1.77 37.50
CA ARG A 136 -11.33 -2.45 36.78
C ARG A 136 -11.12 -1.79 35.44
N LEU A 137 -9.86 -1.45 35.15
CA LEU A 137 -9.47 -0.94 33.85
C LEU A 137 -9.55 -2.09 32.85
N GLU A 138 -10.32 -1.87 31.78
CA GLU A 138 -10.35 -2.75 30.62
C GLU A 138 -9.38 -2.21 29.59
N VAL A 139 -8.46 -3.02 29.15
CA VAL A 139 -7.54 -2.72 28.05
C VAL A 139 -7.88 -3.65 26.91
N GLU A 140 -8.01 -3.07 25.73
CA GLU A 140 -8.21 -3.85 24.51
C GLU A 140 -7.02 -4.80 24.32
N GLU A 141 -7.28 -6.11 24.34
CA GLU A 141 -6.25 -7.09 24.00
C GLU A 141 -5.86 -6.88 22.53
N GLU A 142 -4.72 -6.24 22.31
CA GLU A 142 -4.12 -6.26 20.99
C GLU A 142 -3.43 -7.60 20.82
N ASP A 143 -3.83 -8.33 19.81
CA ASP A 143 -2.95 -9.37 19.30
C ASP A 143 -1.69 -8.73 18.73
N LEU A 144 -0.73 -8.48 19.60
CA LEU A 144 0.64 -8.11 19.29
C LEU A 144 1.39 -9.23 18.57
N ALA A 145 0.75 -10.38 18.32
CA ALA A 145 1.27 -11.33 17.40
C ALA A 145 1.34 -10.68 16.02
N THR A 146 2.41 -9.89 15.80
CA THR A 146 2.97 -9.65 14.47
C THR A 146 3.36 -11.03 13.94
N LEU A 147 2.32 -11.80 13.57
CA LEU A 147 2.49 -13.12 13.01
C LEU A 147 3.29 -12.94 11.73
N ASN A 148 4.54 -13.34 11.85
CA ASN A 148 5.48 -13.36 10.74
C ASN A 148 5.10 -14.54 9.84
N ILE A 149 3.92 -14.42 9.18
CA ILE A 149 3.47 -15.43 8.25
C ILE A 149 4.40 -15.34 7.04
N LYS A 150 4.98 -16.47 6.68
CA LYS A 150 5.83 -16.58 5.50
C LYS A 150 5.18 -17.59 4.56
N PHE A 151 5.21 -17.28 3.28
CA PHE A 151 4.96 -18.30 2.26
C PHE A 151 5.95 -19.45 2.40
N PRO A 152 5.56 -20.70 2.06
CA PRO A 152 6.52 -21.77 1.87
C PRO A 152 7.58 -21.36 0.85
N PRO A 153 8.82 -21.89 0.92
CA PRO A 153 9.84 -21.62 -0.08
C PRO A 153 9.32 -21.94 -1.48
N ALA A 154 9.53 -21.00 -2.41
CA ALA A 154 9.07 -21.17 -3.77
C ALA A 154 9.80 -22.34 -4.46
N PRO A 155 9.10 -23.27 -5.11
CA PRO A 155 9.73 -24.29 -5.94
C PRO A 155 10.60 -23.66 -7.02
N ARG A 156 11.70 -24.31 -7.42
CA ARG A 156 12.60 -23.78 -8.44
C ARG A 156 11.92 -23.67 -9.80
N SER A 157 11.84 -22.48 -10.35
CA SER A 157 11.43 -22.20 -11.73
C SER A 157 12.62 -21.89 -12.64
N GLY A 158 12.39 -21.84 -13.95
CA GLY A 158 13.32 -21.22 -14.89
C GLY A 158 13.57 -19.75 -14.62
N GLN A 159 14.57 -19.14 -15.29
CA GLN A 159 14.85 -17.69 -15.18
C GLN A 159 13.73 -16.84 -15.77
N ILE A 160 13.10 -17.31 -16.83
CA ILE A 160 11.91 -16.71 -17.44
C ILE A 160 10.71 -17.46 -16.89
N VAL A 161 9.81 -16.72 -16.24
CA VAL A 161 8.56 -17.24 -15.63
C VAL A 161 7.41 -17.15 -16.62
N ALA A 162 7.31 -16.06 -17.35
CA ALA A 162 6.34 -15.92 -18.43
C ALA A 162 6.87 -14.98 -19.52
N GLU A 163 6.52 -15.28 -20.77
CA GLU A 163 6.77 -14.44 -21.95
C GLU A 163 5.43 -14.03 -22.55
N ILE A 164 5.25 -12.74 -22.71
CA ILE A 164 4.10 -12.12 -23.35
C ILE A 164 4.61 -11.49 -24.65
N ASN A 165 4.22 -12.02 -25.80
CA ASN A 165 4.70 -11.58 -27.11
C ASN A 165 3.52 -11.07 -27.91
N GLU A 166 3.47 -9.76 -28.16
CA GLU A 166 2.44 -9.05 -28.95
C GLU A 166 1.01 -9.49 -28.58
N ALA A 167 0.79 -9.80 -27.29
CA ALA A 167 -0.48 -10.34 -26.84
C ALA A 167 -1.58 -9.29 -26.90
N GLY A 168 -2.73 -9.71 -27.42
CA GLY A 168 -3.94 -8.90 -27.51
C GLY A 168 -5.19 -9.70 -27.23
N MET A 169 -6.26 -9.00 -26.85
CA MET A 169 -7.57 -9.60 -26.57
C MET A 169 -8.72 -8.75 -27.07
N SER A 170 -9.63 -9.43 -27.79
CA SER A 170 -10.91 -8.89 -28.23
C SER A 170 -12.04 -9.85 -27.89
N PHE A 171 -13.15 -9.34 -27.36
CA PHE A 171 -14.37 -10.11 -27.12
C PHE A 171 -15.44 -9.72 -28.14
N GLY A 172 -15.54 -10.48 -29.22
CA GLY A 172 -16.36 -10.11 -30.36
C GLY A 172 -15.94 -8.77 -30.96
N ALA A 173 -16.82 -7.80 -30.99
CA ALA A 173 -16.52 -6.45 -31.51
C ALA A 173 -15.79 -5.55 -30.49
N LYS A 174 -15.68 -5.95 -29.23
CA LYS A 174 -15.04 -5.15 -28.19
C LYS A 174 -13.55 -5.47 -28.12
N HIS A 175 -12.74 -4.55 -28.63
CA HIS A 175 -11.28 -4.57 -28.40
C HIS A 175 -10.97 -4.21 -26.95
N VAL A 176 -10.07 -4.96 -26.28
CA VAL A 176 -9.67 -4.73 -24.89
C VAL A 176 -8.27 -4.14 -24.82
N PHE A 177 -7.28 -4.84 -25.36
CA PHE A 177 -5.91 -4.35 -25.52
C PHE A 177 -5.20 -5.13 -26.62
N SER A 178 -4.10 -4.57 -27.13
CA SER A 178 -3.21 -5.21 -28.13
C SER A 178 -1.75 -4.85 -27.87
N GLY A 179 -0.85 -5.61 -28.49
CA GLY A 179 0.57 -5.29 -28.49
C GLY A 179 1.25 -5.37 -27.13
N ALA A 180 0.72 -6.14 -26.18
CA ALA A 180 1.40 -6.36 -24.91
C ALA A 180 2.67 -7.20 -25.15
N ASN A 181 3.85 -6.62 -24.85
CA ASN A 181 5.14 -7.24 -25.13
C ASN A 181 6.10 -7.03 -23.96
N PHE A 182 6.30 -8.07 -23.13
CA PHE A 182 7.22 -8.04 -22.01
C PHE A 182 7.49 -9.43 -21.43
N ILE A 183 8.55 -9.52 -20.64
CA ILE A 183 9.01 -10.77 -20.01
C ILE A 183 8.94 -10.61 -18.49
N ILE A 184 8.42 -11.64 -17.83
CA ILE A 184 8.39 -11.76 -16.38
C ILE A 184 9.52 -12.69 -15.96
N GLY A 185 10.50 -12.15 -15.25
CA GLY A 185 11.63 -12.87 -14.71
C GLY A 185 11.33 -13.52 -13.36
N LYS A 186 12.21 -14.45 -12.97
CA LYS A 186 12.16 -15.07 -11.65
C LYS A 186 12.42 -14.02 -10.55
N GLY A 187 11.53 -13.97 -9.56
CA GLY A 187 11.62 -13.03 -8.44
C GLY A 187 11.08 -11.63 -8.74
N ASP A 188 10.61 -11.36 -9.96
CA ASP A 188 9.97 -10.10 -10.30
C ASP A 188 8.70 -9.91 -9.47
N LYS A 189 8.49 -8.69 -8.97
CA LYS A 189 7.26 -8.25 -8.32
C LYS A 189 6.65 -7.12 -9.12
N ILE A 190 5.54 -7.41 -9.80
CA ILE A 190 4.97 -6.60 -10.87
C ILE A 190 3.57 -6.17 -10.50
N ALA A 191 3.24 -4.89 -10.73
CA ALA A 191 1.86 -4.40 -10.67
C ALA A 191 1.27 -4.21 -12.06
N LEU A 192 0.02 -4.64 -12.24
CA LEU A 192 -0.81 -4.30 -13.39
C LEU A 192 -1.80 -3.23 -12.94
N VAL A 193 -1.70 -2.04 -13.51
CA VAL A 193 -2.52 -0.87 -13.17
C VAL A 193 -3.25 -0.33 -14.41
N GLY A 194 -4.23 0.54 -14.23
CA GLY A 194 -5.00 1.14 -15.31
C GLY A 194 -6.48 1.23 -14.96
N ARG A 195 -7.27 1.85 -15.82
CA ARG A 195 -8.71 2.01 -15.59
C ARG A 195 -9.44 0.67 -15.58
N ASN A 196 -10.61 0.66 -14.98
CA ASN A 196 -11.44 -0.53 -14.98
C ASN A 196 -11.96 -0.86 -16.38
N GLY A 197 -11.78 -2.12 -16.78
CA GLY A 197 -12.19 -2.60 -18.10
C GLY A 197 -11.10 -2.57 -19.18
N GLU A 198 -9.88 -2.10 -18.88
CA GLU A 198 -8.76 -2.02 -19.83
C GLU A 198 -7.94 -3.31 -19.94
N GLY A 199 -8.36 -4.39 -19.29
CA GLY A 199 -7.78 -5.72 -19.58
C GLY A 199 -6.82 -6.28 -18.53
N LYS A 200 -6.61 -5.62 -17.36
CA LYS A 200 -5.74 -6.12 -16.28
C LYS A 200 -6.09 -7.56 -15.86
N THR A 201 -7.33 -7.79 -15.44
CA THR A 201 -7.85 -9.14 -15.09
C THR A 201 -7.80 -10.09 -16.30
N THR A 202 -7.97 -9.58 -17.51
CA THR A 202 -7.88 -10.38 -18.73
C THR A 202 -6.48 -10.94 -18.93
N LEU A 203 -5.44 -10.10 -18.78
CA LEU A 203 -4.05 -10.56 -18.82
C LEU A 203 -3.72 -11.52 -17.67
N ALA A 204 -4.20 -11.24 -16.46
CA ALA A 204 -4.03 -12.16 -15.33
C ALA A 204 -4.62 -13.54 -15.63
N ARG A 205 -5.82 -13.62 -16.24
CA ARG A 205 -6.45 -14.88 -16.67
C ARG A 205 -5.71 -15.57 -17.82
N MET A 206 -5.07 -14.82 -18.71
CA MET A 206 -4.20 -15.40 -19.74
C MET A 206 -2.96 -16.04 -19.13
N LEU A 207 -2.32 -15.39 -18.15
CA LEU A 207 -1.16 -15.92 -17.44
C LEU A 207 -1.49 -17.23 -16.72
N VAL A 208 -2.69 -17.38 -16.19
CA VAL A 208 -3.12 -18.62 -15.52
C VAL A 208 -3.73 -19.65 -16.48
N GLY A 209 -3.75 -19.37 -17.78
CA GLY A 209 -4.24 -20.29 -18.82
C GLY A 209 -5.77 -20.44 -18.90
N GLN A 210 -6.52 -19.52 -18.24
CA GLN A 210 -7.99 -19.50 -18.32
C GLN A 210 -8.52 -18.85 -19.60
N LEU A 211 -7.70 -18.01 -20.23
CA LEU A 211 -8.03 -17.33 -21.49
C LEU A 211 -6.85 -17.48 -22.46
N THR A 212 -7.17 -17.71 -23.74
CA THR A 212 -6.20 -17.66 -24.82
C THR A 212 -6.22 -16.27 -25.46
N PRO A 213 -5.06 -15.64 -25.74
CA PRO A 213 -5.03 -14.37 -26.45
C PRO A 213 -5.62 -14.51 -27.86
N THR A 214 -6.29 -13.45 -28.35
CA THR A 214 -6.77 -13.40 -29.76
C THR A 214 -5.65 -13.06 -30.72
N GLU A 215 -4.62 -12.36 -30.24
CA GLU A 215 -3.42 -11.97 -31.00
C GLU A 215 -2.20 -12.27 -30.17
N GLY A 216 -1.08 -12.59 -30.82
CA GLY A 216 0.17 -12.88 -30.14
C GLY A 216 0.16 -14.17 -29.33
N SER A 217 0.96 -14.22 -28.28
CA SER A 217 1.06 -15.41 -27.42
C SER A 217 1.46 -15.07 -25.99
N VAL A 218 0.97 -15.87 -25.03
CA VAL A 218 1.41 -15.87 -23.64
C VAL A 218 1.95 -17.27 -23.32
N ARG A 219 3.21 -17.38 -22.94
CA ARG A 219 3.88 -18.66 -22.67
C ARG A 219 4.45 -18.65 -21.25
N LEU A 220 4.23 -19.74 -20.53
CA LEU A 220 4.85 -19.96 -19.23
C LEU A 220 6.22 -20.60 -19.40
N GLY A 221 7.15 -20.21 -18.55
CA GLY A 221 8.47 -20.81 -18.46
C GLY A 221 8.46 -22.24 -17.92
N ALA A 222 9.65 -22.85 -17.86
CA ALA A 222 9.81 -24.20 -17.34
C ALA A 222 9.55 -24.26 -15.83
N ASN A 223 8.85 -25.31 -15.40
CA ASN A 223 8.53 -25.61 -13.99
C ASN A 223 7.78 -24.47 -13.26
N VAL A 224 6.97 -23.70 -13.96
CA VAL A 224 6.13 -22.67 -13.33
C VAL A 224 4.91 -23.34 -12.67
N ASN A 225 4.77 -23.09 -11.36
CA ASN A 225 3.64 -23.54 -10.55
C ASN A 225 2.88 -22.31 -10.07
N ILE A 226 1.65 -22.12 -10.58
CA ILE A 226 0.87 -20.90 -10.41
C ILE A 226 -0.05 -21.01 -9.20
N GLY A 227 -0.03 -19.98 -8.33
CA GLY A 227 -1.08 -19.67 -7.37
C GLY A 227 -1.90 -18.51 -7.91
N TYR A 228 -3.18 -18.69 -8.10
CA TYR A 228 -4.07 -17.63 -8.59
C TYR A 228 -5.10 -17.26 -7.52
N TYR A 229 -5.17 -15.99 -7.20
CA TYR A 229 -6.23 -15.41 -6.38
C TYR A 229 -7.10 -14.53 -7.27
N ALA A 230 -8.31 -15.01 -7.54
CA ALA A 230 -9.29 -14.30 -8.37
C ALA A 230 -10.24 -13.45 -7.51
N GLN A 231 -10.75 -12.40 -8.08
CA GLN A 231 -11.72 -11.49 -7.44
C GLN A 231 -12.99 -12.20 -6.90
N ASN A 232 -13.37 -13.37 -7.45
CA ASN A 232 -14.54 -14.15 -7.07
C ASN A 232 -14.16 -15.59 -6.66
N GLN A 233 -13.05 -15.78 -5.98
CA GLN A 233 -12.57 -17.10 -5.59
C GLN A 233 -13.36 -17.71 -4.41
N ASP A 234 -14.23 -16.93 -3.80
CA ASP A 234 -15.10 -17.33 -2.69
C ASP A 234 -15.98 -18.56 -3.02
N ASP A 235 -16.31 -18.72 -4.31
CA ASP A 235 -17.17 -19.83 -4.80
C ASP A 235 -16.42 -21.16 -5.01
N LEU A 236 -15.08 -21.16 -4.91
CA LEU A 236 -14.24 -22.35 -5.15
C LEU A 236 -13.95 -23.18 -3.87
N MET A 237 -14.36 -22.69 -2.72
CA MET A 237 -14.22 -23.41 -1.46
C MET A 237 -15.47 -24.22 -1.18
N ASP A 238 -15.26 -25.49 -0.76
CA ASP A 238 -16.37 -26.35 -0.36
C ASP A 238 -17.02 -25.80 0.93
N GLY A 239 -18.25 -25.39 0.82
CA GLY A 239 -19.03 -24.79 1.90
C GLY A 239 -19.29 -25.71 3.10
N GLU A 240 -19.14 -27.02 2.95
CA GLU A 240 -19.41 -27.99 4.02
C GLU A 240 -18.25 -28.17 5.00
N PHE A 241 -17.03 -27.78 4.60
CA PHE A 241 -15.88 -27.83 5.51
C PHE A 241 -15.87 -26.68 6.49
N THR A 242 -15.21 -26.90 7.62
CA THR A 242 -14.92 -25.84 8.57
C THR A 242 -13.77 -24.95 8.06
N VAL A 243 -13.63 -23.77 8.65
CA VAL A 243 -12.49 -22.87 8.40
C VAL A 243 -11.18 -23.60 8.66
N TYR A 244 -11.08 -24.36 9.76
CA TYR A 244 -9.91 -25.16 10.10
C TYR A 244 -9.63 -26.26 9.08
N ASP A 245 -10.64 -27.07 8.73
CA ASP A 245 -10.48 -28.18 7.78
C ASP A 245 -10.02 -27.70 6.40
N THR A 246 -10.48 -26.52 5.98
CA THR A 246 -10.10 -25.93 4.71
C THR A 246 -8.60 -25.65 4.62
N LEU A 247 -7.97 -25.22 5.71
CA LEU A 247 -6.52 -24.99 5.77
C LEU A 247 -5.75 -26.28 6.07
N ASP A 248 -6.26 -27.17 6.94
CA ASP A 248 -5.58 -28.42 7.32
C ASP A 248 -5.32 -29.35 6.13
N ARG A 249 -6.21 -29.32 5.13
CA ARG A 249 -6.09 -30.12 3.90
C ARG A 249 -4.94 -29.69 2.99
N VAL A 250 -4.53 -28.42 3.05
CA VAL A 250 -3.45 -27.87 2.19
C VAL A 250 -2.15 -27.66 2.98
N ALA A 251 -2.23 -27.66 4.29
CA ALA A 251 -1.08 -27.46 5.15
C ALA A 251 -0.15 -28.69 5.17
N VAL A 252 1.14 -28.45 4.93
CA VAL A 252 2.18 -29.50 4.89
C VAL A 252 3.25 -29.21 5.94
N GLY A 253 3.71 -30.26 6.62
CA GLY A 253 4.82 -30.20 7.57
C GLY A 253 4.54 -29.32 8.79
N ASP A 254 5.54 -28.52 9.20
CA ASP A 254 5.49 -27.68 10.40
C ASP A 254 4.42 -26.58 10.35
N ILE A 255 3.93 -26.26 9.16
CA ILE A 255 2.86 -25.27 9.00
C ILE A 255 1.58 -25.76 9.66
N ARG A 256 1.33 -27.07 9.64
CA ARG A 256 0.13 -27.68 10.22
C ARG A 256 0.02 -27.45 11.74
N THR A 257 1.14 -27.39 12.45
CA THR A 257 1.17 -27.10 13.89
C THR A 257 0.83 -25.65 14.21
N ARG A 258 0.97 -24.74 13.24
CA ARG A 258 0.76 -23.29 13.38
C ARG A 258 -0.54 -22.79 12.73
N LEU A 259 -1.44 -23.68 12.29
CA LEU A 259 -2.68 -23.30 11.61
C LEU A 259 -3.57 -22.38 12.44
N ARG A 260 -3.66 -22.59 13.74
CA ARG A 260 -4.46 -21.72 14.63
C ARG A 260 -3.88 -20.32 14.72
N ASP A 261 -2.55 -20.20 14.73
CA ASP A 261 -1.88 -18.89 14.72
C ASP A 261 -2.12 -18.17 13.41
N ILE A 262 -2.06 -18.91 12.29
CA ILE A 262 -2.34 -18.35 10.95
C ILE A 262 -3.79 -17.89 10.86
N LEU A 263 -4.74 -18.73 11.30
CA LEU A 263 -6.15 -18.35 11.34
C LEU A 263 -6.39 -17.14 12.23
N GLY A 264 -5.75 -17.07 13.40
CA GLY A 264 -5.81 -15.90 14.28
C GLY A 264 -5.31 -14.62 13.62
N ALA A 265 -4.26 -14.71 12.79
CA ALA A 265 -3.76 -13.55 12.02
C ALA A 265 -4.77 -13.03 10.98
N PHE A 266 -5.54 -13.94 10.39
CA PHE A 266 -6.64 -13.62 9.49
C PHE A 266 -7.96 -13.37 10.24
N LEU A 267 -7.91 -13.09 11.54
CA LEU A 267 -9.03 -12.75 12.41
C LEU A 267 -10.07 -13.86 12.62
N PHE A 268 -9.68 -15.13 12.42
CA PHE A 268 -10.50 -16.27 12.82
C PHE A 268 -10.10 -16.72 14.22
N ARG A 269 -10.97 -16.53 15.23
CA ARG A 269 -10.67 -16.81 16.64
C ARG A 269 -11.78 -17.63 17.31
N GLY A 270 -11.39 -18.34 18.36
CA GLY A 270 -12.33 -19.08 19.16
C GLY A 270 -13.24 -19.98 18.32
N GLU A 271 -14.54 -19.77 18.39
CA GLU A 271 -15.56 -20.54 17.66
C GLU A 271 -15.59 -20.28 16.14
N ASP A 272 -14.96 -19.19 15.67
CA ASP A 272 -14.93 -18.90 14.23
C ASP A 272 -14.17 -19.97 13.43
N ILE A 273 -13.22 -20.64 14.06
CA ILE A 273 -12.38 -21.69 13.45
C ILE A 273 -13.23 -22.91 13.07
N ASP A 274 -14.28 -23.18 13.84
CA ASP A 274 -15.15 -24.33 13.67
C ASP A 274 -16.39 -24.01 12.81
N LYS A 275 -16.57 -22.74 12.40
CA LYS A 275 -17.65 -22.35 11.49
C LYS A 275 -17.47 -22.98 10.11
N LYS A 276 -18.58 -23.38 9.49
CA LYS A 276 -18.56 -23.85 8.10
C LYS A 276 -18.35 -22.69 7.14
N VAL A 277 -17.64 -22.92 6.05
CA VAL A 277 -17.34 -21.91 5.03
C VAL A 277 -18.62 -21.26 4.46
N LYS A 278 -19.70 -22.00 4.33
CA LYS A 278 -20.98 -21.50 3.81
C LYS A 278 -21.65 -20.40 4.66
N VAL A 279 -21.34 -20.35 5.97
CA VAL A 279 -21.92 -19.32 6.87
C VAL A 279 -21.05 -18.09 7.01
N LEU A 280 -19.86 -18.08 6.41
CA LEU A 280 -18.96 -16.95 6.44
C LEU A 280 -19.49 -15.78 5.58
N SER A 281 -19.24 -14.56 6.03
CA SER A 281 -19.39 -13.35 5.21
C SER A 281 -18.43 -13.36 4.01
N GLY A 282 -18.70 -12.52 2.99
CA GLY A 282 -17.80 -12.40 1.83
C GLY A 282 -16.36 -12.02 2.24
N GLY A 283 -16.20 -11.06 3.17
CA GLY A 283 -14.87 -10.68 3.67
C GLY A 283 -14.15 -11.79 4.44
N GLU A 284 -14.87 -12.60 5.23
CA GLU A 284 -14.30 -13.77 5.92
C GLU A 284 -13.87 -14.83 4.91
N ARG A 285 -14.68 -15.12 3.90
CA ARG A 285 -14.31 -16.06 2.83
C ARG A 285 -13.07 -15.59 2.07
N ALA A 286 -13.00 -14.31 1.72
CA ALA A 286 -11.83 -13.74 1.04
C ALA A 286 -10.55 -13.92 1.89
N ARG A 287 -10.61 -13.64 3.20
CA ARG A 287 -9.48 -13.87 4.11
C ARG A 287 -9.08 -15.34 4.22
N LEU A 288 -10.05 -16.26 4.27
CA LEU A 288 -9.80 -17.69 4.31
C LEU A 288 -9.15 -18.19 3.01
N ALA A 289 -9.65 -17.75 1.85
CA ALA A 289 -9.08 -18.08 0.54
C ALA A 289 -7.63 -17.61 0.42
N MET A 290 -7.34 -16.40 0.94
CA MET A 290 -5.99 -15.87 0.98
C MET A 290 -5.08 -16.67 1.91
N ALA A 291 -5.53 -17.01 3.12
CA ALA A 291 -4.79 -17.83 4.05
C ALA A 291 -4.46 -19.19 3.43
N ARG A 292 -5.43 -19.83 2.76
CA ARG A 292 -5.24 -21.08 2.04
C ARG A 292 -4.16 -20.99 0.97
N MET A 293 -4.23 -19.94 0.11
CA MET A 293 -3.24 -19.74 -0.95
C MET A 293 -1.83 -19.57 -0.40
N MET A 294 -1.69 -18.91 0.76
CA MET A 294 -0.40 -18.70 1.42
C MET A 294 0.23 -19.99 1.98
N LEU A 295 -0.52 -21.07 2.11
CA LEU A 295 -0.01 -22.35 2.60
C LEU A 295 0.50 -23.28 1.48
N GLU A 296 0.16 -22.98 0.24
CA GLU A 296 0.54 -23.82 -0.90
C GLU A 296 1.89 -23.37 -1.50
N PRO A 297 2.86 -24.30 -1.70
CA PRO A 297 4.14 -23.94 -2.31
C PRO A 297 3.96 -23.63 -3.80
N ARG A 298 4.08 -22.38 -4.16
CA ARG A 298 3.97 -21.87 -5.52
C ARG A 298 5.22 -21.08 -5.87
N ASN A 299 5.52 -20.85 -7.16
CA ASN A 299 6.63 -19.99 -7.59
C ASN A 299 6.21 -18.80 -8.44
N LEU A 300 4.94 -18.77 -8.88
CA LEU A 300 4.29 -17.61 -9.48
C LEU A 300 2.96 -17.38 -8.75
N LEU A 301 2.81 -16.22 -8.13
CA LEU A 301 1.55 -15.75 -7.57
C LEU A 301 0.94 -14.72 -8.49
N VAL A 302 -0.31 -14.94 -8.90
CA VAL A 302 -1.11 -13.97 -9.65
C VAL A 302 -2.28 -13.57 -8.77
N LEU A 303 -2.30 -12.29 -8.35
CA LEU A 303 -3.25 -11.76 -7.38
C LEU A 303 -4.13 -10.71 -8.07
N ASP A 304 -5.42 -10.97 -8.19
CA ASP A 304 -6.38 -10.05 -8.82
C ASP A 304 -7.24 -9.39 -7.75
N GLU A 305 -6.95 -8.10 -7.45
CA GLU A 305 -7.57 -7.27 -6.41
C GLU A 305 -7.58 -7.94 -5.02
N PRO A 306 -6.41 -8.38 -4.51
CA PRO A 306 -6.35 -9.15 -3.27
C PRO A 306 -6.73 -8.36 -2.02
N THR A 307 -6.70 -7.04 -2.08
CA THR A 307 -6.99 -6.14 -0.96
C THR A 307 -8.47 -5.78 -0.81
N ASN A 308 -9.31 -6.15 -1.78
CA ASN A 308 -10.76 -5.90 -1.70
C ASN A 308 -11.37 -6.62 -0.50
N HIS A 309 -12.19 -5.92 0.26
CA HIS A 309 -12.88 -6.43 1.47
C HIS A 309 -11.93 -6.85 2.61
N MET A 310 -10.64 -6.46 2.55
CA MET A 310 -9.69 -6.69 3.64
C MET A 310 -9.59 -5.46 4.54
N ASP A 311 -9.57 -5.69 5.85
CA ASP A 311 -9.21 -4.67 6.83
C ASP A 311 -7.72 -4.32 6.74
N MET A 312 -7.33 -3.16 7.26
CA MET A 312 -5.96 -2.63 7.18
C MET A 312 -4.91 -3.60 7.73
N ARG A 313 -5.24 -4.34 8.81
CA ARG A 313 -4.33 -5.31 9.44
C ARG A 313 -4.08 -6.51 8.52
N SER A 314 -5.12 -7.08 7.93
CA SER A 314 -5.00 -8.19 6.98
C SER A 314 -4.20 -7.79 5.73
N LYS A 315 -4.38 -6.55 5.25
CA LYS A 315 -3.57 -5.97 4.16
C LYS A 315 -2.09 -5.91 4.52
N ASP A 316 -1.75 -5.43 5.72
CA ASP A 316 -0.36 -5.35 6.19
C ASP A 316 0.29 -6.74 6.31
N ILE A 317 -0.45 -7.72 6.83
CA ILE A 317 0.03 -9.10 6.93
C ILE A 317 0.33 -9.67 5.54
N LEU A 318 -0.60 -9.50 4.59
CA LEU A 318 -0.42 -9.96 3.22
C LEU A 318 0.75 -9.25 2.54
N LYS A 319 0.84 -7.92 2.64
CA LYS A 319 1.95 -7.13 2.11
C LYS A 319 3.30 -7.63 2.63
N ASN A 320 3.43 -7.78 3.95
CA ASN A 320 4.65 -8.26 4.59
C ASN A 320 5.03 -9.68 4.17
N ALA A 321 4.04 -10.56 4.00
CA ALA A 321 4.28 -11.91 3.52
C ALA A 321 4.78 -11.92 2.07
N ILE A 322 4.16 -11.12 1.18
CA ILE A 322 4.58 -10.99 -0.23
C ILE A 322 5.96 -10.35 -0.34
N MET A 323 6.28 -9.36 0.49
CA MET A 323 7.62 -8.74 0.49
C MET A 323 8.72 -9.76 0.80
N LYS A 324 8.46 -10.71 1.69
CA LYS A 324 9.40 -11.79 2.09
C LYS A 324 9.35 -13.02 1.19
N TYR A 325 8.40 -13.08 0.28
CA TYR A 325 8.26 -14.18 -0.65
C TYR A 325 9.37 -14.15 -1.71
N ASP A 326 10.02 -15.29 -1.94
CA ASP A 326 11.15 -15.47 -2.85
C ASP A 326 10.76 -15.85 -4.29
N GLY A 327 9.46 -16.06 -4.55
CA GLY A 327 8.91 -16.32 -5.87
C GLY A 327 8.55 -15.03 -6.64
N THR A 328 7.95 -15.22 -7.80
CA THR A 328 7.49 -14.17 -8.69
C THR A 328 6.05 -13.79 -8.36
N VAL A 329 5.72 -12.49 -8.41
CA VAL A 329 4.39 -11.99 -8.06
C VAL A 329 3.89 -11.03 -9.14
N VAL A 330 2.68 -11.26 -9.61
CA VAL A 330 1.92 -10.36 -10.48
C VAL A 330 0.67 -9.93 -9.72
N VAL A 331 0.53 -8.63 -9.47
CA VAL A 331 -0.59 -8.08 -8.69
C VAL A 331 -1.38 -7.11 -9.55
N VAL A 332 -2.68 -7.35 -9.65
CA VAL A 332 -3.66 -6.34 -10.09
C VAL A 332 -4.20 -5.68 -8.84
N SER A 333 -3.95 -4.41 -8.62
CA SER A 333 -4.49 -3.70 -7.47
C SER A 333 -4.60 -2.19 -7.72
N HIS A 334 -5.57 -1.57 -7.08
CA HIS A 334 -5.77 -0.14 -7.03
C HIS A 334 -5.32 0.48 -5.70
N ASP A 335 -4.85 -0.33 -4.77
CA ASP A 335 -4.37 0.07 -3.46
C ASP A 335 -2.91 0.52 -3.53
N ARG A 336 -2.70 1.84 -3.54
CA ARG A 336 -1.36 2.47 -3.67
C ARG A 336 -0.43 2.09 -2.53
N GLU A 337 -0.95 2.07 -1.30
CA GLU A 337 -0.17 1.75 -0.11
C GLU A 337 0.23 0.27 -0.08
N PHE A 338 -0.66 -0.60 -0.53
CA PHE A 338 -0.36 -2.02 -0.66
C PHE A 338 0.77 -2.27 -1.67
N LEU A 339 0.75 -1.59 -2.82
CA LEU A 339 1.77 -1.73 -3.86
C LEU A 339 3.10 -1.07 -3.50
N ASP A 340 3.08 -0.06 -2.62
CA ASP A 340 4.28 0.70 -2.25
C ASP A 340 5.35 -0.16 -1.57
N GLY A 341 6.60 -0.02 -2.03
CA GLY A 341 7.75 -0.80 -1.55
C GLY A 341 7.70 -2.30 -1.91
N MET A 342 6.58 -2.80 -2.47
CA MET A 342 6.42 -4.19 -2.84
C MET A 342 6.78 -4.44 -4.31
N VAL A 343 6.37 -3.56 -5.22
CA VAL A 343 6.55 -3.74 -6.67
C VAL A 343 7.73 -2.94 -7.19
N GLN A 344 8.42 -3.51 -8.18
CA GLN A 344 9.61 -2.95 -8.83
C GLN A 344 9.33 -2.51 -10.27
N LYS A 345 8.25 -3.03 -10.87
CA LYS A 345 7.80 -2.73 -12.23
C LYS A 345 6.30 -2.54 -12.22
N VAL A 346 5.83 -1.56 -12.99
CA VAL A 346 4.40 -1.27 -13.14
C VAL A 346 4.06 -1.30 -14.63
N TYR A 347 3.05 -2.08 -14.99
CA TYR A 347 2.50 -2.12 -16.35
C TYR A 347 1.15 -1.43 -16.36
N GLU A 348 1.08 -0.29 -17.05
CA GLU A 348 -0.14 0.49 -17.20
C GLU A 348 -0.91 0.01 -18.43
N PHE A 349 -2.16 -0.35 -18.23
CA PHE A 349 -3.13 -0.60 -19.29
C PHE A 349 -3.89 0.68 -19.56
N ARG A 350 -3.78 1.19 -20.80
CA ARG A 350 -4.42 2.44 -21.17
C ARG A 350 -4.65 2.52 -22.67
N ASP A 351 -5.86 2.99 -23.04
CA ASP A 351 -6.24 3.25 -24.44
C ASP A 351 -5.97 2.06 -25.38
N GLY A 352 -6.14 0.84 -24.85
CA GLY A 352 -5.92 -0.41 -25.57
C GLY A 352 -4.46 -0.83 -25.70
N GLY A 353 -3.50 -0.13 -25.09
CA GLY A 353 -2.08 -0.48 -25.05
C GLY A 353 -1.58 -0.84 -23.65
N VAL A 354 -0.36 -1.36 -23.58
CA VAL A 354 0.34 -1.67 -22.32
C VAL A 354 1.68 -0.96 -22.31
N LYS A 355 1.94 -0.16 -21.27
CA LYS A 355 3.17 0.60 -21.11
C LYS A 355 3.90 0.17 -19.84
N GLU A 356 5.21 -0.07 -19.93
CA GLU A 356 6.07 -0.42 -18.79
C GLU A 356 6.63 0.85 -18.13
N TYR A 357 6.65 0.83 -16.78
CA TYR A 357 7.34 1.79 -15.95
C TYR A 357 8.27 1.03 -15.01
N LEU A 358 9.57 1.30 -15.13
CA LEU A 358 10.61 0.74 -14.25
C LEU A 358 10.67 1.57 -12.97
N GLY A 359 10.08 1.06 -11.90
CA GLY A 359 9.99 1.75 -10.60
C GLY A 359 8.77 1.32 -9.80
N GLY A 360 8.64 1.84 -8.58
CA GLY A 360 7.49 1.58 -7.71
C GLY A 360 6.24 2.37 -8.12
N ILE A 361 5.15 2.15 -7.37
CA ILE A 361 3.85 2.76 -7.67
C ILE A 361 3.88 4.30 -7.63
N TYR A 362 4.61 4.90 -6.69
CA TYR A 362 4.67 6.36 -6.59
C TYR A 362 5.46 7.00 -7.74
N TYR A 363 6.55 6.34 -8.21
CA TYR A 363 7.24 6.75 -9.42
C TYR A 363 6.32 6.74 -10.65
N PHE A 364 5.52 5.69 -10.81
CA PHE A 364 4.49 5.62 -11.85
C PHE A 364 3.49 6.78 -11.75
N LEU A 365 2.95 7.05 -10.55
CA LEU A 365 1.97 8.12 -10.34
C LEU A 365 2.54 9.50 -10.67
N GLU A 366 3.78 9.77 -10.30
CA GLU A 366 4.46 11.03 -10.61
C GLU A 366 4.67 11.21 -12.11
N LYS A 367 5.24 10.21 -12.79
CA LYS A 367 5.41 10.23 -14.25
C LYS A 367 4.05 10.42 -14.97
N ARG A 368 3.02 9.75 -14.47
CA ARG A 368 1.66 9.85 -15.00
C ARG A 368 1.08 11.26 -14.86
N LYS A 369 1.27 11.89 -13.71
CA LYS A 369 0.86 13.28 -13.46
C LYS A 369 1.54 14.25 -14.43
N LEU A 370 2.84 14.08 -14.64
CA LEU A 370 3.60 14.89 -15.58
C LEU A 370 3.13 14.69 -17.03
N GLU A 371 2.87 13.45 -17.46
CA GLU A 371 2.31 13.16 -18.78
C GLU A 371 0.94 13.82 -18.98
N SER A 372 0.05 13.75 -17.99
CA SER A 372 -1.28 14.36 -18.07
C SER A 372 -1.21 15.89 -18.18
N LEU A 373 -0.30 16.55 -17.47
CA LEU A 373 -0.07 17.98 -17.57
C LEU A 373 0.43 18.36 -18.98
N ARG A 374 1.39 17.63 -19.53
CA ARG A 374 1.89 17.82 -20.91
C ARG A 374 0.78 17.60 -21.97
N GLU A 375 -0.12 16.65 -21.75
CA GLU A 375 -1.28 16.44 -22.63
C GLU A 375 -2.27 17.61 -22.60
N ILE A 376 -2.50 18.22 -21.44
CA ILE A 376 -3.34 19.41 -21.27
C ILE A 376 -2.69 20.60 -21.98
N GLU A 377 -1.40 20.86 -21.74
CA GLU A 377 -0.66 21.93 -22.40
C GLU A 377 -0.66 21.81 -23.94
N ARG A 378 -0.54 20.58 -24.46
CA ARG A 378 -0.66 20.34 -25.92
C ARG A 378 -2.06 20.58 -26.48
N ARG A 379 -3.11 20.38 -25.67
CA ARG A 379 -4.50 20.66 -26.08
C ARG A 379 -4.84 22.14 -26.01
N GLU A 380 -4.22 22.87 -25.10
CA GLU A 380 -4.43 24.32 -24.92
C GLU A 380 -3.56 25.18 -25.85
N ALA A 381 -2.52 24.60 -26.47
CA ALA A 381 -1.73 25.27 -27.46
C ALA A 381 -2.63 25.65 -28.67
N PRO A 382 -2.76 26.94 -29.03
CA PRO A 382 -3.67 27.39 -30.10
C PRO A 382 -3.26 26.71 -31.40
N GLN A 383 -4.16 25.92 -31.99
CA GLN A 383 -4.02 25.43 -33.35
C GLN A 383 -3.93 26.66 -34.29
N LYS A 384 -2.76 26.94 -34.81
CA LYS A 384 -2.61 27.92 -35.90
C LYS A 384 -3.47 27.44 -37.07
N PRO A 385 -4.36 28.29 -37.61
CA PRO A 385 -5.18 27.88 -38.76
C PRO A 385 -4.27 27.51 -39.93
N ALA A 386 -4.54 26.34 -40.49
CA ALA A 386 -3.86 25.86 -41.69
C ALA A 386 -4.07 26.84 -42.86
N VAL A 387 -3.08 27.62 -43.17
CA VAL A 387 -3.01 28.37 -44.43
C VAL A 387 -2.69 27.35 -45.51
N GLN A 388 -3.64 27.14 -46.42
CA GLN A 388 -3.42 26.43 -47.66
C GLN A 388 -2.36 27.15 -48.48
N ALA A 389 -1.18 26.59 -48.58
CA ALA A 389 -0.17 27.03 -49.52
C ALA A 389 -0.01 26.01 -50.63
N ALA A 390 -0.15 26.49 -51.88
CA ALA A 390 0.08 25.78 -53.11
C ALA A 390 1.53 25.24 -53.24
N PRO A 391 1.78 24.24 -54.08
CA PRO A 391 3.05 23.54 -54.11
C PRO A 391 4.10 24.30 -54.93
N ASN A 392 5.26 24.48 -54.34
CA ASN A 392 6.47 24.84 -55.11
C ASN A 392 7.65 23.99 -54.62
N PRO A 393 8.43 23.40 -55.53
CA PRO A 393 9.42 22.38 -55.25
C PRO A 393 10.80 23.01 -54.95
N GLY A 394 11.43 22.58 -53.86
CA GLY A 394 12.87 22.73 -53.72
C GLY A 394 13.28 23.49 -52.46
N ALA A 395 13.82 22.72 -51.54
CA ALA A 395 14.90 23.05 -50.62
C ALA A 395 14.64 22.48 -49.21
N ALA A 396 15.34 21.44 -48.89
CA ALA A 396 15.59 21.00 -47.55
C ALA A 396 16.28 22.11 -46.76
N VAL A 397 15.61 22.62 -45.70
CA VAL A 397 16.30 23.39 -44.68
C VAL A 397 15.96 22.77 -43.33
N SER A 398 16.87 21.93 -42.87
CA SER A 398 16.98 21.58 -41.44
C SER A 398 17.14 22.89 -40.67
N GLY A 399 16.22 23.15 -39.72
CA GLY A 399 16.32 24.26 -38.78
C GLY A 399 17.60 24.18 -37.96
N LYS A 400 18.69 24.73 -38.45
CA LYS A 400 19.91 24.96 -37.69
C LYS A 400 19.64 26.12 -36.76
N LEU A 401 19.62 25.85 -35.43
CA LEU A 401 19.77 26.87 -34.40
C LEU A 401 20.94 27.78 -34.81
N THR A 402 20.73 29.10 -34.76
CA THR A 402 21.78 30.07 -35.03
C THR A 402 22.95 29.88 -34.09
N TYR A 403 24.18 30.13 -34.54
CA TYR A 403 25.43 29.92 -33.76
C TYR A 403 25.39 30.60 -32.38
N GLU A 404 24.69 31.71 -32.27
CA GLU A 404 24.48 32.45 -31.01
C GLU A 404 23.57 31.69 -30.03
N GLN A 405 22.51 31.08 -30.50
CA GLN A 405 21.59 30.28 -29.67
C GLN A 405 22.27 29.03 -29.09
N ARG A 406 23.11 28.35 -29.91
CA ARG A 406 23.93 27.21 -29.43
C ARG A 406 24.91 27.62 -28.36
N LYS A 407 25.58 28.78 -28.53
CA LYS A 407 26.54 29.30 -27.57
C LYS A 407 25.89 29.71 -26.25
N GLU A 408 24.66 30.16 -26.30
CA GLU A 408 23.88 30.57 -25.12
C GLU A 408 23.37 29.31 -24.36
N GLN A 409 22.92 28.29 -25.07
CA GLN A 409 22.56 26.97 -24.49
C GLN A 409 23.78 26.30 -23.85
N GLU A 410 24.94 26.24 -24.50
CA GLU A 410 26.15 25.69 -23.90
C GLU A 410 26.61 26.44 -22.64
N LYS A 411 26.40 27.76 -22.60
CA LYS A 411 26.74 28.57 -21.43
C LYS A 411 25.78 28.30 -20.28
N GLN A 412 24.48 28.11 -20.53
CA GLN A 412 23.49 27.73 -19.54
C GLN A 412 23.74 26.32 -19.01
N LEU A 413 24.00 25.34 -19.87
CA LEU A 413 24.36 23.98 -19.52
C LEU A 413 25.60 23.93 -18.61
N ARG A 414 26.66 24.67 -18.94
CA ARG A 414 27.85 24.75 -18.08
C ARG A 414 27.58 25.39 -16.72
N LYS A 415 26.67 26.35 -16.65
CA LYS A 415 26.27 26.99 -15.39
C LYS A 415 25.50 26.01 -14.50
N LEU A 416 24.54 25.29 -15.07
CA LEU A 416 23.73 24.31 -14.35
C LEU A 416 24.59 23.12 -13.86
N ARG A 417 25.50 22.57 -14.70
CA ARG A 417 26.41 21.51 -14.28
C ARG A 417 27.29 21.94 -13.10
N ARG A 418 27.84 23.16 -13.12
CA ARG A 418 28.63 23.67 -11.98
C ARG A 418 27.78 23.88 -10.73
N ALA A 419 26.52 24.24 -10.87
CA ALA A 419 25.61 24.37 -9.72
C ALA A 419 25.33 22.99 -9.10
N VAL A 420 25.07 21.96 -9.91
CA VAL A 420 24.86 20.58 -9.45
C VAL A 420 26.13 20.04 -8.76
N GLU A 421 27.30 20.18 -9.38
CA GLU A 421 28.60 19.77 -8.78
C GLU A 421 28.87 20.51 -7.45
N GLY A 422 28.49 21.79 -7.33
CA GLY A 422 28.63 22.55 -6.09
C GLY A 422 27.75 22.00 -4.97
N ILE A 423 26.50 21.70 -5.27
CA ILE A 423 25.54 21.14 -4.30
C ILE A 423 25.98 19.72 -3.88
N GLU A 424 26.47 18.89 -4.82
CA GLU A 424 27.00 17.54 -4.52
C GLU A 424 28.22 17.60 -3.57
N ALA A 425 29.10 18.57 -3.76
CA ALA A 425 30.24 18.76 -2.86
C ALA A 425 29.81 19.19 -1.45
N GLU A 426 28.76 20.03 -1.34
CA GLU A 426 28.19 20.40 -0.05
C GLU A 426 27.48 19.23 0.63
N LEU A 427 26.69 18.44 -0.11
CA LEU A 427 26.06 17.22 0.40
C LEU A 427 27.09 16.23 0.96
N ALA A 428 28.17 15.97 0.21
CA ALA A 428 29.25 15.08 0.66
C ALA A 428 29.95 15.61 1.93
N ALA A 429 30.09 16.92 2.08
CA ALA A 429 30.65 17.53 3.29
C ALA A 429 29.71 17.36 4.51
N ILE A 430 28.40 17.53 4.32
CA ILE A 430 27.39 17.34 5.37
C ILE A 430 27.30 15.85 5.76
N GLU A 431 27.30 14.93 4.80
CA GLU A 431 27.31 13.47 5.06
C GLU A 431 28.50 13.06 5.91
N LYS A 432 29.67 13.59 5.62
CA LYS A 432 30.87 13.32 6.42
C LYS A 432 30.74 13.81 7.85
N GLN A 433 30.08 14.95 8.07
CA GLN A 433 29.81 15.47 9.41
C GLN A 433 28.77 14.63 10.15
N ILE A 434 27.69 14.22 9.47
CA ILE A 434 26.67 13.31 10.02
C ILE A 434 27.31 11.99 10.45
N ALA A 435 28.13 11.38 9.58
CA ALA A 435 28.83 10.14 9.88
C ALA A 435 29.78 10.27 11.09
N ALA A 436 30.41 11.43 11.28
CA ALA A 436 31.24 11.68 12.44
C ALA A 436 30.40 11.73 13.75
N TYR A 437 29.19 12.32 13.71
CA TYR A 437 28.27 12.30 14.85
C TYR A 437 27.70 10.90 15.08
N ASP A 438 27.35 10.14 14.05
CA ASP A 438 26.89 8.76 14.17
C ASP A 438 27.96 7.88 14.85
N ALA A 439 29.22 8.03 14.45
CA ALA A 439 30.34 7.34 15.10
C ALA A 439 30.55 7.77 16.56
N LYS A 440 30.34 9.06 16.88
CA LYS A 440 30.41 9.58 18.23
C LYS A 440 29.28 9.00 19.09
N PHE A 441 28.08 8.95 18.58
CA PHE A 441 26.91 8.41 19.29
C PHE A 441 26.96 6.89 19.46
N ALA A 442 27.62 6.15 18.55
CA ALA A 442 27.79 4.71 18.68
C ALA A 442 28.70 4.29 19.85
N VAL A 443 29.57 5.20 20.35
CA VAL A 443 30.54 4.92 21.42
C VAL A 443 30.18 5.57 22.74
N ALA A 444 29.29 6.58 22.76
CA ALA A 444 28.96 7.38 23.93
C ALA A 444 27.93 6.68 24.82
N THR A 445 28.20 6.60 26.12
CA THR A 445 27.27 6.12 27.16
C THR A 445 26.35 7.22 27.72
N THR A 446 26.63 8.49 27.45
CA THR A 446 25.84 9.66 27.83
C THR A 446 25.79 10.64 26.66
N TYR A 447 24.57 11.17 26.38
CA TYR A 447 24.37 12.11 25.26
C TYR A 447 24.37 13.55 25.77
N ASP A 448 25.11 14.42 25.03
CA ASP A 448 25.04 15.87 25.25
C ASP A 448 23.90 16.45 24.37
N GLU A 449 23.01 17.23 24.98
CA GLU A 449 21.86 17.84 24.31
C GLU A 449 22.28 18.79 23.19
N ALA A 450 23.45 19.43 23.34
CA ALA A 450 24.04 20.29 22.32
C ALA A 450 24.48 19.52 21.08
N ASP A 451 25.06 18.33 21.23
CA ASP A 451 25.47 17.46 20.12
C ASP A 451 24.26 16.94 19.35
N TYR A 452 23.17 16.60 20.07
CA TYR A 452 21.93 16.12 19.44
C TYR A 452 21.24 17.22 18.64
N LYS A 453 21.26 18.46 19.15
CA LYS A 453 20.74 19.62 18.41
C LYS A 453 21.55 19.89 17.15
N ALA A 454 22.89 19.87 17.25
CA ALA A 454 23.77 20.06 16.09
C ALA A 454 23.58 18.96 15.03
N TYR A 455 23.37 17.72 15.42
CA TYR A 455 23.07 16.60 14.53
C TYR A 455 21.74 16.79 13.80
N ASN A 456 20.69 17.21 14.49
CA ASN A 456 19.39 17.48 13.87
C ASN A 456 19.44 18.69 12.92
N ASP A 457 20.19 19.72 13.26
CA ASP A 457 20.41 20.87 12.39
C ASP A 457 21.18 20.47 11.10
N LEU A 458 22.15 19.57 11.21
CA LEU A 458 22.86 19.01 10.04
C LEU A 458 21.94 18.18 9.17
N LYS A 459 21.05 17.35 9.74
CA LYS A 459 20.05 16.59 8.98
C LYS A 459 19.08 17.51 8.25
N ALA A 460 18.57 18.53 8.91
CA ALA A 460 17.68 19.51 8.27
C ALA A 460 18.36 20.25 7.11
N ARG A 461 19.66 20.56 7.26
CA ARG A 461 20.47 21.16 6.17
C ARG A 461 20.71 20.17 5.03
N TYR A 462 20.93 18.90 5.32
CA TYR A 462 21.06 17.84 4.30
C TYR A 462 19.79 17.72 3.48
N ASP A 463 18.62 17.63 4.13
CA ASP A 463 17.32 17.52 3.45
C ASP A 463 17.03 18.74 2.57
N HIS A 464 17.39 19.95 3.04
CA HIS A 464 17.27 21.18 2.23
C HIS A 464 18.17 21.14 1.01
N GLN A 465 19.44 20.77 1.16
CA GLN A 465 20.39 20.71 0.05
C GLN A 465 20.04 19.58 -0.94
N MET A 466 19.50 18.46 -0.48
CA MET A 466 19.01 17.40 -1.34
C MET A 466 17.86 17.90 -2.23
N HIS A 467 16.94 18.68 -1.67
CA HIS A 467 15.84 19.26 -2.45
C HIS A 467 16.31 20.30 -3.49
N GLU A 468 17.34 21.09 -3.16
CA GLU A 468 17.96 22.02 -4.13
C GLU A 468 18.75 21.26 -5.21
N TRP A 469 19.40 20.15 -4.86
CA TRP A 469 20.04 19.26 -5.82
C TRP A 469 19.05 18.64 -6.80
N GLU A 470 17.90 18.14 -6.30
CA GLU A 470 16.83 17.59 -7.14
C GLU A 470 16.32 18.62 -8.17
N LYS A 471 16.12 19.86 -7.74
CA LYS A 471 15.70 20.95 -8.65
C LYS A 471 16.75 21.26 -9.72
N ALA A 472 18.01 21.42 -9.28
CA ALA A 472 19.10 21.76 -10.19
C ALA A 472 19.39 20.64 -11.20
N SER A 473 19.34 19.37 -10.76
CA SER A 473 19.49 18.21 -11.62
C SER A 473 18.37 18.08 -12.62
N TYR A 474 17.14 18.38 -12.22
CA TYR A 474 15.97 18.40 -13.10
C TYR A 474 16.05 19.50 -14.15
N GLU A 475 16.49 20.71 -13.77
CA GLU A 475 16.72 21.82 -14.74
C GLU A 475 17.84 21.48 -15.73
N LEU A 476 18.89 20.79 -15.27
CA LEU A 476 19.97 20.34 -16.13
C LEU A 476 19.48 19.32 -17.17
N GLU A 477 18.72 18.31 -16.73
CA GLU A 477 18.15 17.27 -17.60
C GLU A 477 17.19 17.86 -18.66
N LEU A 478 16.32 18.80 -18.26
CA LEU A 478 15.44 19.53 -19.19
C LEU A 478 16.22 20.34 -20.23
N THR A 479 17.38 20.89 -19.86
CA THR A 479 18.19 21.73 -20.76
C THR A 479 19.06 20.86 -21.68
N GLU A 480 19.41 19.63 -21.28
CA GLU A 480 20.13 18.65 -22.11
C GLU A 480 19.24 17.97 -23.16
N GLU A 481 17.91 17.86 -22.91
CA GLU A 481 16.94 17.29 -23.85
C GLU A 481 16.42 18.30 -24.90
N GLN A 482 16.71 19.59 -24.78
CA GLN A 482 16.37 20.65 -25.73
C GLN A 482 17.49 20.92 -26.75
#